data_056792bc3a4d3e0eb012af8a74727eb8
#
_entry.id   056792bc3a4d3e0eb012af8a74727eb8
#
_cell.length_a   1.000
_cell.length_b   1.000
_cell.length_c   1.000
_cell.angle_alpha   90.00
_cell.angle_beta   90.00
_cell.angle_gamma   90.00
#
_symmetry.space_group_name_H-M   'P 1'
#
loop_
_entity.id
_entity.type
_entity.pdbx_description
1 polymer ?
#
loop_
_entity_poly.entity_id
_entity_poly.type
_entity_poly.pdbx_seq_one_letter_code
_entity_poly.pdbx_strand_id
1 'polypeptide(L)'
;MFEKVEVFVFDNLQMIFDQFGWWGVMVLMAFENTTGITPSEVLLGLAGWMLIEAHGLPFSFVFVGGLYAALGSLVGSSLTYWLVRLGGRPLVERVARGVRFPRGHLDRTEILFQRWGVKAVFWGRVIPGVRVLITIPAGLTRMDYPTFAGVTFAGAYLWCTILLGVGYVFGHEWPLVSEILYQFAPYLLGVFFLAMLVVGGWLYWMQLHKVLRATPMASMD
;
A
#
# COMPACT_ATOMS: atom_id res chain seq x y z
N MET A 1 15.09 -0.27 22.11
CA MET A 1 13.92 0.59 21.75
C MET A 1 13.02 -0.14 20.75
N PHE A 2 13.53 -0.77 19.70
CA PHE A 2 12.76 -1.53 18.70
C PHE A 2 12.03 -2.72 19.33
N GLU A 3 12.70 -3.50 20.17
CA GLU A 3 12.12 -4.65 20.87
C GLU A 3 10.85 -4.29 21.68
N LYS A 4 10.85 -3.13 22.36
CA LYS A 4 9.66 -2.65 23.10
C LYS A 4 8.49 -2.26 22.19
N VAL A 5 8.79 -1.73 20.99
CA VAL A 5 7.77 -1.37 20.00
C VAL A 5 7.19 -2.63 19.38
N GLU A 6 8.02 -3.63 19.11
CA GLU A 6 7.59 -4.91 18.57
C GLU A 6 6.65 -5.65 19.55
N VAL A 7 7.07 -5.80 20.80
CA VAL A 7 6.23 -6.40 21.85
C VAL A 7 4.91 -5.63 22.01
N PHE A 8 4.97 -4.30 22.03
CA PHE A 8 3.76 -3.47 22.14
C PHE A 8 2.80 -3.67 20.95
N VAL A 9 3.31 -3.71 19.73
CA VAL A 9 2.49 -3.93 18.52
C VAL A 9 1.91 -5.35 18.54
N PHE A 10 2.73 -6.33 18.89
CA PHE A 10 2.32 -7.73 18.95
C PHE A 10 1.20 -7.94 19.96
N ASP A 11 1.38 -7.47 21.21
CA ASP A 11 0.40 -7.62 22.29
C ASP A 11 -0.93 -6.94 21.96
N ASN A 12 -0.88 -5.72 21.35
CA ASN A 12 -2.10 -5.02 20.96
C ASN A 12 -2.82 -5.71 19.79
N LEU A 13 -2.09 -6.21 18.80
CA LEU A 13 -2.70 -6.96 17.70
C LEU A 13 -3.28 -8.28 18.19
N GLN A 14 -2.59 -8.99 19.05
CA GLN A 14 -3.09 -10.23 19.67
C GLN A 14 -4.39 -9.96 20.42
N MET A 15 -4.43 -8.94 21.27
CA MET A 15 -5.65 -8.56 22.01
C MET A 15 -6.83 -8.26 21.06
N ILE A 16 -6.57 -7.54 19.96
CA ILE A 16 -7.61 -7.23 18.97
C ILE A 16 -8.08 -8.48 18.25
N PHE A 17 -7.16 -9.38 17.89
CA PHE A 17 -7.50 -10.62 17.20
C PHE A 17 -8.26 -11.59 18.11
N ASP A 18 -7.88 -11.69 19.40
CA ASP A 18 -8.56 -12.55 20.38
C ASP A 18 -9.99 -12.04 20.69
N GLN A 19 -10.19 -10.72 20.75
CA GLN A 19 -11.50 -10.13 21.07
C GLN A 19 -12.43 -10.03 19.86
N PHE A 20 -11.91 -9.64 18.70
CA PHE A 20 -12.71 -9.29 17.53
C PHE A 20 -12.52 -10.24 16.35
N GLY A 21 -11.53 -11.14 16.37
CA GLY A 21 -11.26 -12.08 15.28
C GLY A 21 -11.12 -11.40 13.91
N TRP A 22 -11.83 -11.94 12.92
CA TRP A 22 -11.81 -11.42 11.56
C TRP A 22 -12.39 -10.00 11.42
N TRP A 23 -13.30 -9.60 12.30
CA TRP A 23 -13.81 -8.22 12.34
C TRP A 23 -12.72 -7.23 12.73
N GLY A 24 -11.83 -7.62 13.66
CA GLY A 24 -10.64 -6.85 14.01
C GLY A 24 -9.73 -6.63 12.81
N VAL A 25 -9.46 -7.70 12.03
CA VAL A 25 -8.68 -7.59 10.79
C VAL A 25 -9.36 -6.63 9.80
N MET A 26 -10.67 -6.74 9.61
CA MET A 26 -11.43 -5.86 8.70
C MET A 26 -11.31 -4.39 9.10
N VAL A 27 -11.49 -4.06 10.38
CA VAL A 27 -11.40 -2.68 10.89
C VAL A 27 -9.98 -2.14 10.77
N LEU A 28 -8.97 -2.94 11.13
CA LEU A 28 -7.57 -2.55 10.99
C LEU A 28 -7.18 -2.29 9.54
N MET A 29 -7.65 -3.13 8.61
CA MET A 29 -7.41 -2.93 7.17
C MET A 29 -8.14 -1.69 6.62
N ALA A 30 -9.34 -1.39 7.13
CA ALA A 30 -10.04 -0.15 6.77
C ALA A 30 -9.27 1.08 7.25
N PHE A 31 -8.78 1.05 8.49
CA PHE A 31 -7.94 2.11 9.06
C PHE A 31 -6.63 2.28 8.29
N GLU A 32 -5.92 1.18 8.01
CA GLU A 32 -4.67 1.18 7.24
C GLU A 32 -4.86 1.80 5.86
N ASN A 33 -5.86 1.36 5.10
CA ASN A 33 -6.09 1.87 3.74
C ASN A 33 -6.60 3.32 3.70
N THR A 34 -7.08 3.85 4.83
CA THR A 34 -7.46 5.27 4.95
C THR A 34 -6.27 6.13 5.31
N THR A 35 -5.42 5.67 6.24
CA THR A 35 -4.34 6.46 6.83
C THR A 35 -2.97 6.18 6.21
N GLY A 36 -2.73 4.95 5.75
CA GLY A 36 -1.43 4.49 5.24
C GLY A 36 -0.32 4.39 6.29
N ILE A 37 -0.68 4.37 7.60
CA ILE A 37 0.29 4.43 8.70
C ILE A 37 0.82 3.04 9.06
N THR A 38 -0.04 2.02 9.07
CA THR A 38 0.32 0.67 9.51
C THR A 38 0.79 -0.19 8.34
N PRO A 39 1.89 -0.98 8.50
CA PRO A 39 2.30 -1.91 7.47
C PRO A 39 1.36 -3.13 7.48
N SER A 40 0.51 -3.25 6.47
CA SER A 40 -0.41 -4.39 6.35
C SER A 40 0.30 -5.72 6.18
N GLU A 41 1.54 -5.70 5.73
CA GLU A 41 2.40 -6.88 5.59
C GLU A 41 2.57 -7.56 6.94
N VAL A 42 2.86 -6.78 7.99
CA VAL A 42 2.98 -7.27 9.36
C VAL A 42 1.62 -7.68 9.90
N LEU A 43 0.60 -6.84 9.73
CA LEU A 43 -0.75 -7.09 10.23
C LEU A 43 -1.34 -8.38 9.68
N LEU A 44 -1.29 -8.57 8.36
CA LEU A 44 -1.86 -9.75 7.71
C LEU A 44 -1.00 -11.00 7.89
N GLY A 45 0.33 -10.85 7.96
CA GLY A 45 1.21 -11.95 8.31
C GLY A 45 0.91 -12.51 9.70
N LEU A 46 0.81 -11.62 10.71
CA LEU A 46 0.43 -12.01 12.07
C LEU A 46 -1.00 -12.57 12.15
N ALA A 47 -1.95 -11.98 11.41
CA ALA A 47 -3.33 -12.50 11.38
C ALA A 47 -3.39 -13.91 10.76
N GLY A 48 -2.61 -14.20 9.72
CA GLY A 48 -2.51 -15.54 9.12
C GLY A 48 -1.99 -16.58 10.09
N TRP A 49 -0.99 -16.22 10.88
CA TRP A 49 -0.46 -17.06 11.92
C TRP A 49 -1.43 -17.19 13.11
N MET A 50 -1.79 -16.08 13.75
CA MET A 50 -2.52 -16.07 15.01
C MET A 50 -3.96 -16.59 14.87
N LEU A 51 -4.67 -16.21 13.80
CA LEU A 51 -6.09 -16.55 13.62
C LEU A 51 -6.31 -17.88 12.89
N ILE A 52 -5.32 -18.40 12.17
CA ILE A 52 -5.49 -19.62 11.39
C ILE A 52 -4.58 -20.73 11.90
N GLU A 53 -3.27 -20.55 11.78
CA GLU A 53 -2.29 -21.61 12.10
C GLU A 53 -2.29 -21.94 13.59
N ALA A 54 -2.18 -20.94 14.47
CA ALA A 54 -2.15 -21.14 15.93
C ALA A 54 -3.44 -21.75 16.49
N HIS A 55 -4.58 -21.59 15.79
CA HIS A 55 -5.84 -22.24 16.14
C HIS A 55 -6.02 -23.61 15.46
N GLY A 56 -5.03 -24.09 14.72
CA GLY A 56 -5.11 -25.36 13.99
C GLY A 56 -6.15 -25.38 12.86
N LEU A 57 -6.54 -24.21 12.36
CA LEU A 57 -7.50 -24.12 11.27
C LEU A 57 -6.85 -24.50 9.94
N PRO A 58 -7.59 -25.12 9.01
CA PRO A 58 -7.04 -25.51 7.72
C PRO A 58 -6.70 -24.28 6.85
N PHE A 59 -5.74 -24.45 5.94
CA PHE A 59 -5.29 -23.40 5.00
C PHE A 59 -6.43 -22.69 4.23
N SER A 60 -7.55 -23.37 4.01
CA SER A 60 -8.72 -22.79 3.36
C SER A 60 -9.28 -21.54 4.06
N PHE A 61 -9.03 -21.37 5.35
CA PHE A 61 -9.42 -20.16 6.09
C PHE A 61 -8.63 -18.91 5.68
N VAL A 62 -7.49 -19.06 5.02
CA VAL A 62 -6.76 -17.95 4.38
C VAL A 62 -7.65 -17.19 3.39
N PHE A 63 -8.49 -17.90 2.63
CA PHE A 63 -9.44 -17.28 1.70
C PHE A 63 -10.56 -16.52 2.42
N VAL A 64 -11.02 -17.05 3.56
CA VAL A 64 -12.03 -16.38 4.40
C VAL A 64 -11.43 -15.12 5.02
N GLY A 65 -10.24 -15.22 5.62
CA GLY A 65 -9.52 -14.07 6.15
C GLY A 65 -9.23 -13.00 5.09
N GLY A 66 -8.83 -13.46 3.89
CA GLY A 66 -8.63 -12.60 2.72
C GLY A 66 -9.88 -11.80 2.36
N LEU A 67 -11.07 -12.42 2.46
CA LEU A 67 -12.35 -11.75 2.22
C LEU A 67 -12.60 -10.61 3.21
N TYR A 68 -12.45 -10.87 4.52
CA TYR A 68 -12.62 -9.84 5.55
C TYR A 68 -11.60 -8.70 5.40
N ALA A 69 -10.33 -9.04 5.16
CA ALA A 69 -9.28 -8.05 4.94
C ALA A 69 -9.53 -7.20 3.69
N ALA A 70 -9.98 -7.82 2.59
CA ALA A 70 -10.31 -7.12 1.36
C ALA A 70 -11.53 -6.20 1.51
N LEU A 71 -12.55 -6.62 2.25
CA LEU A 71 -13.71 -5.78 2.59
C LEU A 71 -13.27 -4.55 3.41
N GLY A 72 -12.44 -4.75 4.41
CA GLY A 72 -11.86 -3.64 5.18
C GLY A 72 -11.06 -2.67 4.29
N SER A 73 -10.20 -3.22 3.45
CA SER A 73 -9.42 -2.46 2.46
C SER A 73 -10.31 -1.66 1.50
N LEU A 74 -11.41 -2.27 1.04
CA LEU A 74 -12.40 -1.60 0.19
C LEU A 74 -13.08 -0.44 0.92
N VAL A 75 -13.51 -0.64 2.17
CA VAL A 75 -14.14 0.41 2.99
C VAL A 75 -13.20 1.60 3.17
N GLY A 76 -11.95 1.36 3.61
CA GLY A 76 -10.96 2.43 3.79
C GLY A 76 -10.64 3.17 2.51
N SER A 77 -10.48 2.44 1.41
CA SER A 77 -10.20 3.02 0.10
C SER A 77 -11.39 3.80 -0.45
N SER A 78 -12.62 3.33 -0.18
CA SER A 78 -13.85 4.05 -0.59
C SER A 78 -13.98 5.38 0.14
N LEU A 79 -13.64 5.44 1.43
CA LEU A 79 -13.56 6.69 2.19
C LEU A 79 -12.60 7.67 1.52
N THR A 80 -11.38 7.25 1.25
CA THR A 80 -10.37 8.09 0.57
C THR A 80 -10.83 8.49 -0.83
N TYR A 81 -11.41 7.56 -1.60
CA TYR A 81 -11.94 7.84 -2.93
C TYR A 81 -13.00 8.94 -2.91
N TRP A 82 -14.00 8.85 -2.01
CA TRP A 82 -15.06 9.84 -1.92
C TRP A 82 -14.57 11.18 -1.40
N LEU A 83 -13.65 11.19 -0.41
CA LEU A 83 -13.01 12.42 0.06
C LEU A 83 -12.29 13.14 -1.08
N VAL A 84 -11.53 12.41 -1.90
CA VAL A 84 -10.83 12.98 -3.06
C VAL A 84 -11.79 13.40 -4.15
N ARG A 85 -12.81 12.60 -4.45
CA ARG A 85 -13.81 12.91 -5.48
C ARG A 85 -14.63 14.17 -5.17
N LEU A 86 -14.98 14.37 -3.91
CA LEU A 86 -15.76 15.52 -3.43
C LEU A 86 -14.88 16.76 -3.20
N GLY A 87 -13.70 16.57 -2.58
CA GLY A 87 -12.77 17.65 -2.27
C GLY A 87 -11.92 18.11 -3.45
N GLY A 88 -11.80 17.25 -4.47
CA GLY A 88 -11.07 17.54 -5.70
C GLY A 88 -9.59 17.85 -5.49
N ARG A 89 -9.00 18.47 -6.49
CA ARG A 89 -7.59 18.87 -6.51
C ARG A 89 -7.18 19.79 -5.34
N PRO A 90 -8.00 20.77 -4.91
CA PRO A 90 -7.63 21.62 -3.76
C PRO A 90 -7.42 20.87 -2.46
N LEU A 91 -8.23 19.83 -2.19
CA LEU A 91 -8.08 19.00 -1.01
C LEU A 91 -6.78 18.18 -1.07
N VAL A 92 -6.54 17.52 -2.21
CA VAL A 92 -5.31 16.72 -2.41
C VAL A 92 -4.06 17.57 -2.30
N GLU A 93 -4.03 18.76 -2.89
CA GLU A 93 -2.90 19.67 -2.79
C GLU A 93 -2.68 20.21 -1.36
N ARG A 94 -3.76 20.39 -0.58
CA ARG A 94 -3.65 20.79 0.83
C ARG A 94 -3.01 19.68 1.66
N VAL A 95 -3.46 18.44 1.49
CA VAL A 95 -2.90 17.26 2.16
C VAL A 95 -1.45 17.03 1.71
N ALA A 96 -1.18 17.06 0.41
CA ALA A 96 0.16 16.89 -0.16
C ALA A 96 1.17 17.92 0.36
N ARG A 97 0.73 19.17 0.61
CA ARG A 97 1.58 20.21 1.24
C ARG A 97 1.93 19.86 2.68
N GLY A 98 1.01 19.27 3.43
CA GLY A 98 1.27 18.80 4.81
C GLY A 98 2.32 17.68 4.86
N VAL A 99 2.34 16.80 3.87
CA VAL A 99 3.25 15.64 3.77
C VAL A 99 4.52 15.95 2.94
N ARG A 100 4.72 17.21 2.48
CA ARG A 100 5.83 17.64 1.62
C ARG A 100 5.95 16.85 0.29
N PHE A 101 4.83 16.42 -0.27
CA PHE A 101 4.79 15.68 -1.52
C PHE A 101 5.09 16.58 -2.73
N PRO A 102 6.01 16.22 -3.66
CA PRO A 102 6.39 17.07 -4.78
C PRO A 102 5.21 17.31 -5.75
N ARG A 103 4.88 18.59 -6.01
CA ARG A 103 3.71 19.01 -6.82
C ARG A 103 3.64 18.42 -8.23
N GLY A 104 4.78 18.19 -8.88
CA GLY A 104 4.83 17.64 -10.24
C GLY A 104 4.49 16.15 -10.37
N HIS A 105 4.36 15.43 -9.26
CA HIS A 105 4.03 13.99 -9.29
C HIS A 105 2.53 13.74 -9.48
N LEU A 106 1.67 14.64 -9.01
CA LEU A 106 0.21 14.51 -9.18
C LEU A 106 -0.19 14.54 -10.65
N ASP A 107 0.34 15.48 -11.42
CA ASP A 107 0.04 15.60 -12.86
C ASP A 107 0.48 14.36 -13.65
N ARG A 108 1.66 13.82 -13.31
CA ARG A 108 2.16 12.59 -13.94
C ARG A 108 1.32 11.38 -13.60
N THR A 109 0.88 11.27 -12.35
CA THR A 109 0.04 10.17 -11.89
C THR A 109 -1.33 10.23 -12.57
N GLU A 110 -1.92 11.41 -12.78
CA GLU A 110 -3.14 11.60 -13.54
C GLU A 110 -2.98 11.16 -15.00
N ILE A 111 -1.90 11.55 -15.67
CA ILE A 111 -1.61 11.16 -17.06
C ILE A 111 -1.43 9.65 -17.19
N LEU A 112 -0.67 9.03 -16.26
CA LEU A 112 -0.50 7.59 -16.23
C LEU A 112 -1.84 6.88 -16.01
N PHE A 113 -2.64 7.41 -15.10
CA PHE A 113 -3.96 6.86 -14.78
C PHE A 113 -4.92 6.95 -15.98
N GLN A 114 -4.92 8.08 -16.71
CA GLN A 114 -5.70 8.22 -17.95
C GLN A 114 -5.32 7.17 -19.00
N ARG A 115 -4.03 6.79 -19.06
CA ARG A 115 -3.53 5.78 -20.01
C ARG A 115 -3.85 4.35 -19.61
N TRP A 116 -3.76 4.03 -18.30
CA TRP A 116 -3.87 2.66 -17.79
C TRP A 116 -5.24 2.38 -17.13
N GLY A 117 -5.95 3.42 -16.68
CA GLY A 117 -7.30 3.35 -16.13
C GLY A 117 -7.48 2.26 -15.07
N VAL A 118 -8.44 1.37 -15.34
CA VAL A 118 -8.80 0.25 -14.46
C VAL A 118 -7.60 -0.65 -14.12
N LYS A 119 -6.72 -0.89 -15.11
CA LYS A 119 -5.51 -1.72 -14.92
C LYS A 119 -4.54 -1.09 -13.92
N ALA A 120 -4.44 0.25 -13.90
CA ALA A 120 -3.60 0.95 -12.93
C ALA A 120 -4.07 0.73 -11.50
N VAL A 121 -5.40 0.72 -11.27
CA VAL A 121 -5.96 0.44 -9.94
C VAL A 121 -5.64 -0.98 -9.49
N PHE A 122 -5.87 -1.97 -10.35
CA PHE A 122 -5.63 -3.38 -10.02
C PHE A 122 -4.15 -3.63 -9.66
N TRP A 123 -3.24 -3.31 -10.59
CA TRP A 123 -1.82 -3.55 -10.38
C TRP A 123 -1.22 -2.67 -9.28
N GLY A 124 -1.71 -1.42 -9.16
CA GLY A 124 -1.32 -0.54 -8.07
C GLY A 124 -1.68 -1.08 -6.69
N ARG A 125 -2.73 -1.92 -6.59
CA ARG A 125 -3.12 -2.59 -5.34
C ARG A 125 -2.17 -3.72 -4.91
N VAL A 126 -1.53 -4.37 -5.87
CA VAL A 126 -0.58 -5.47 -5.62
C VAL A 126 0.81 -4.93 -5.24
N ILE A 127 1.10 -3.66 -5.52
CA ILE A 127 2.42 -3.07 -5.24
C ILE A 127 2.41 -2.38 -3.86
N PRO A 128 3.28 -2.80 -2.92
CA PRO A 128 3.43 -2.15 -1.62
C PRO A 128 3.70 -0.64 -1.77
N GLY A 129 3.09 0.18 -0.92
CA GLY A 129 3.23 1.64 -0.95
C GLY A 129 2.43 2.35 -2.05
N VAL A 130 2.23 1.73 -3.21
CA VAL A 130 1.42 2.31 -4.30
C VAL A 130 -0.08 2.13 -4.05
N ARG A 131 -0.47 1.04 -3.39
CA ARG A 131 -1.87 0.62 -3.20
C ARG A 131 -2.77 1.66 -2.51
N VAL A 132 -2.24 2.43 -1.56
CA VAL A 132 -2.98 3.52 -0.91
C VAL A 132 -3.05 4.73 -1.83
N LEU A 133 -1.93 5.07 -2.48
CA LEU A 133 -1.80 6.25 -3.33
C LEU A 133 -2.61 6.16 -4.63
N ILE A 134 -2.84 4.95 -5.17
CA ILE A 134 -3.58 4.74 -6.43
C ILE A 134 -5.06 5.17 -6.32
N THR A 135 -5.59 5.26 -5.11
CA THR A 135 -6.96 5.72 -4.83
C THR A 135 -7.11 7.22 -5.16
N ILE A 136 -6.04 8.01 -5.00
CA ILE A 136 -6.07 9.46 -5.24
C ILE A 136 -6.37 9.78 -6.71
N PRO A 137 -5.60 9.30 -7.71
CA PRO A 137 -5.92 9.56 -9.11
C PRO A 137 -7.27 8.98 -9.54
N ALA A 138 -7.70 7.83 -8.97
CA ALA A 138 -9.02 7.28 -9.25
C ALA A 138 -10.14 8.23 -8.81
N GLY A 139 -10.01 8.87 -7.64
CA GLY A 139 -10.96 9.87 -7.14
C GLY A 139 -10.94 11.17 -7.96
N LEU A 140 -9.74 11.70 -8.29
CA LEU A 140 -9.57 12.94 -9.07
C LEU A 140 -10.12 12.82 -10.48
N THR A 141 -9.91 11.70 -11.16
CA THR A 141 -10.44 11.44 -12.52
C THR A 141 -11.91 11.07 -12.51
N ARG A 142 -12.55 11.01 -11.32
CA ARG A 142 -13.95 10.62 -11.14
C ARG A 142 -14.28 9.27 -11.78
N MET A 143 -13.36 8.30 -11.68
CA MET A 143 -13.59 6.94 -12.13
C MET A 143 -14.95 6.44 -11.64
N ASP A 144 -15.65 5.62 -12.43
CA ASP A 144 -16.92 5.02 -12.00
C ASP A 144 -16.74 4.20 -10.72
N TYR A 145 -17.60 4.47 -9.70
CA TYR A 145 -17.41 3.86 -8.38
C TYR A 145 -17.57 2.34 -8.37
N PRO A 146 -18.58 1.73 -9.01
CA PRO A 146 -18.67 0.27 -9.08
C PRO A 146 -17.44 -0.38 -9.70
N THR A 147 -16.90 0.21 -10.77
CA THR A 147 -15.66 -0.25 -11.40
C THR A 147 -14.47 -0.11 -10.46
N PHE A 148 -14.32 1.05 -9.79
CA PHE A 148 -13.29 1.26 -8.79
C PHE A 148 -13.40 0.24 -7.64
N ALA A 149 -14.59 0.04 -7.10
CA ALA A 149 -14.84 -0.87 -5.99
C ALA A 149 -14.52 -2.33 -6.36
N GLY A 150 -14.99 -2.80 -7.52
CA GLY A 150 -14.76 -4.16 -8.00
C GLY A 150 -13.28 -4.47 -8.20
N VAL A 151 -12.56 -3.56 -8.87
CA VAL A 151 -11.11 -3.74 -9.13
C VAL A 151 -10.29 -3.59 -7.85
N THR A 152 -10.65 -2.66 -6.97
CA THR A 152 -10.03 -2.48 -5.65
C THR A 152 -10.19 -3.73 -4.80
N PHE A 153 -11.42 -4.27 -4.74
CA PHE A 153 -11.71 -5.50 -4.00
C PHE A 153 -10.90 -6.68 -4.55
N ALA A 154 -10.90 -6.89 -5.87
CA ALA A 154 -10.18 -8.00 -6.49
C ALA A 154 -8.66 -7.92 -6.23
N GLY A 155 -8.05 -6.75 -6.40
CA GLY A 155 -6.63 -6.54 -6.13
C GLY A 155 -6.28 -6.68 -4.64
N ALA A 156 -7.12 -6.13 -3.76
CA ALA A 156 -6.96 -6.26 -2.32
C ALA A 156 -7.13 -7.70 -1.85
N TYR A 157 -8.12 -8.42 -2.38
CA TYR A 157 -8.36 -9.82 -2.06
C TYR A 157 -7.16 -10.70 -2.41
N LEU A 158 -6.63 -10.54 -3.61
CA LEU A 158 -5.42 -11.25 -4.04
C LEU A 158 -4.24 -10.97 -3.09
N TRP A 159 -3.97 -9.69 -2.82
CA TRP A 159 -2.86 -9.28 -1.97
C TRP A 159 -3.02 -9.77 -0.52
N CYS A 160 -4.18 -9.55 0.08
CA CYS A 160 -4.46 -9.95 1.46
C CYS A 160 -4.39 -11.48 1.63
N THR A 161 -4.92 -12.23 0.68
CA THR A 161 -4.87 -13.70 0.69
C THR A 161 -3.42 -14.20 0.62
N ILE A 162 -2.58 -13.60 -0.22
CA ILE A 162 -1.15 -13.95 -0.31
C ILE A 162 -0.47 -13.69 1.05
N LEU A 163 -0.66 -12.52 1.65
CA LEU A 163 -0.01 -12.17 2.92
C LEU A 163 -0.48 -13.04 4.08
N LEU A 164 -1.78 -13.34 4.16
CA LEU A 164 -2.32 -14.28 5.15
C LEU A 164 -1.75 -15.69 4.95
N GLY A 165 -1.62 -16.13 3.68
CA GLY A 165 -1.02 -17.41 3.34
C GLY A 165 0.46 -17.49 3.74
N VAL A 166 1.21 -16.43 3.51
CA VAL A 166 2.61 -16.32 3.99
C VAL A 166 2.65 -16.40 5.52
N GLY A 167 1.77 -15.66 6.22
CA GLY A 167 1.67 -15.72 7.66
C GLY A 167 1.30 -17.10 8.21
N TYR A 168 0.39 -17.81 7.53
CA TYR A 168 0.02 -19.18 7.86
C TYR A 168 1.20 -20.16 7.76
N VAL A 169 1.99 -20.05 6.67
CA VAL A 169 3.08 -21.00 6.40
C VAL A 169 4.31 -20.73 7.27
N PHE A 170 4.63 -19.45 7.50
CA PHE A 170 5.87 -19.04 8.16
C PHE A 170 5.66 -18.51 9.58
N GLY A 171 4.42 -18.41 10.05
CA GLY A 171 4.11 -17.74 11.31
C GLY A 171 4.70 -18.42 12.55
N HIS A 172 4.77 -19.75 12.57
CA HIS A 172 5.40 -20.49 13.67
C HIS A 172 6.93 -20.28 13.72
N GLU A 173 7.55 -19.92 12.60
CA GLU A 173 8.97 -19.58 12.49
C GLU A 173 9.22 -18.06 12.70
N TRP A 174 8.22 -17.33 13.21
CA TRP A 174 8.32 -15.88 13.40
C TRP A 174 9.58 -15.43 14.16
N PRO A 175 10.05 -16.12 15.20
CA PRO A 175 11.31 -15.78 15.86
C PRO A 175 12.50 -15.85 14.91
N LEU A 176 12.57 -16.86 14.05
CA LEU A 176 13.61 -17.01 13.04
C LEU A 176 13.49 -15.96 11.93
N VAL A 177 12.25 -15.70 11.48
CA VAL A 177 11.94 -14.70 10.47
C VAL A 177 12.29 -13.29 10.96
N SER A 178 11.96 -12.98 12.23
CA SER A 178 12.30 -11.69 12.82
C SER A 178 13.81 -11.52 12.95
N GLU A 179 14.55 -12.53 13.39
CA GLU A 179 16.00 -12.51 13.49
C GLU A 179 16.66 -12.27 12.11
N ILE A 180 16.22 -13.00 11.09
CA ILE A 180 16.67 -12.81 9.71
C ILE A 180 16.34 -11.39 9.21
N LEU A 181 15.11 -10.91 9.44
CA LEU A 181 14.71 -9.55 9.07
C LEU A 181 15.57 -8.51 9.76
N TYR A 182 15.85 -8.63 11.04
CA TYR A 182 16.73 -7.71 11.76
C TYR A 182 18.17 -7.73 11.23
N GLN A 183 18.68 -8.91 10.91
CA GLN A 183 20.03 -9.06 10.35
C GLN A 183 20.12 -8.44 8.94
N PHE A 184 19.09 -8.60 8.12
CA PHE A 184 19.09 -8.14 6.72
C PHE A 184 18.39 -6.79 6.53
N ALA A 185 17.62 -6.28 7.51
CA ALA A 185 16.94 -4.98 7.43
C ALA A 185 17.85 -3.83 6.99
N PRO A 186 19.08 -3.65 7.51
CA PRO A 186 19.96 -2.57 7.06
C PRO A 186 20.38 -2.73 5.60
N TYR A 187 20.56 -3.98 5.14
CA TYR A 187 20.90 -4.26 3.74
C TYR A 187 19.69 -4.04 2.82
N LEU A 188 18.50 -4.47 3.23
CA LEU A 188 17.25 -4.24 2.48
C LEU A 188 16.93 -2.75 2.37
N LEU A 189 17.09 -2.01 3.48
CA LEU A 189 16.96 -0.55 3.47
C LEU A 189 18.02 0.09 2.57
N GLY A 190 19.27 -0.37 2.63
CA GLY A 190 20.35 0.10 1.76
C GLY A 190 20.06 -0.12 0.27
N VAL A 191 19.59 -1.32 -0.09
CA VAL A 191 19.18 -1.67 -1.46
C VAL A 191 17.97 -0.84 -1.88
N PHE A 192 16.98 -0.64 -1.01
CA PHE A 192 15.81 0.20 -1.28
C PHE A 192 16.21 1.66 -1.55
N PHE A 193 17.06 2.24 -0.69
CA PHE A 193 17.57 3.60 -0.89
C PHE A 193 18.41 3.72 -2.15
N LEU A 194 19.26 2.73 -2.43
CA LEU A 194 20.06 2.69 -3.66
C LEU A 194 19.16 2.61 -4.90
N ALA A 195 18.18 1.73 -4.90
CA ALA A 195 17.20 1.62 -5.98
C ALA A 195 16.43 2.95 -6.17
N MET A 196 16.03 3.60 -5.08
CA MET A 196 15.36 4.91 -5.11
C MET A 196 16.28 6.00 -5.67
N LEU A 197 17.57 6.01 -5.33
CA LEU A 197 18.57 6.93 -5.88
C LEU A 197 18.82 6.67 -7.37
N VAL A 198 18.93 5.41 -7.77
CA VAL A 198 19.14 5.03 -9.19
C VAL A 198 17.93 5.44 -10.03
N VAL A 199 16.72 5.13 -9.56
CA VAL A 199 15.47 5.52 -10.25
C VAL A 199 15.31 7.04 -10.27
N GLY A 200 15.56 7.71 -9.15
CA GLY A 200 15.55 9.18 -9.06
C GLY A 200 16.58 9.84 -9.98
N GLY A 201 17.80 9.33 -9.97
CA GLY A 201 18.90 9.79 -10.84
C GLY A 201 18.60 9.56 -12.33
N TRP A 202 18.03 8.40 -12.68
CA TRP A 202 17.61 8.08 -14.05
C TRP A 202 16.48 8.99 -14.53
N LEU A 203 15.48 9.24 -13.68
CA LEU A 203 14.39 10.18 -13.98
C LEU A 203 14.90 11.62 -14.13
N TYR A 204 15.83 12.05 -13.26
CA TYR A 204 16.47 13.36 -13.35
C TYR A 204 17.29 13.50 -14.64
N TRP A 205 18.10 12.50 -15.00
CA TRP A 205 18.88 12.47 -16.24
C TRP A 205 17.98 12.52 -17.48
N MET A 206 16.88 11.79 -17.51
CA MET A 206 15.89 11.86 -18.58
C MET A 206 15.26 13.27 -18.70
N GLN A 207 15.06 13.98 -17.60
CA GLN A 207 14.55 15.36 -17.63
C GLN A 207 15.58 16.32 -18.17
N LEU A 208 16.83 16.22 -17.75
CA LEU A 208 17.94 17.06 -18.21
C LEU A 208 18.11 16.95 -19.73
N HIS A 209 18.09 15.73 -20.26
CA HIS A 209 18.18 15.48 -21.70
C HIS A 209 16.98 16.05 -22.50
N LYS A 210 15.80 16.09 -21.93
CA LYS A 210 14.64 16.72 -22.60
C LYS A 210 14.74 18.23 -22.62
N VAL A 211 15.25 18.86 -21.57
CA VAL A 211 15.47 20.31 -21.51
C VAL A 211 16.58 20.73 -22.47
N LEU A 212 17.69 20.00 -22.53
CA LEU A 212 18.80 20.29 -23.44
C LEU A 212 18.45 20.10 -24.93
N ARG A 213 17.48 19.23 -25.25
CA ARG A 213 16.97 19.07 -26.63
C ARG A 213 15.90 20.10 -27.02
N ALA A 214 15.31 20.80 -26.04
CA ALA A 214 14.25 21.78 -26.25
C ALA A 214 14.77 23.22 -26.38
N THR A 215 16.06 23.47 -26.21
CA THR A 215 16.69 24.77 -26.52
C THR A 215 17.09 24.79 -27.99
N PRO A 216 16.31 25.43 -28.88
CA PRO A 216 16.80 25.68 -30.22
C PRO A 216 17.96 26.67 -30.09
N MET A 217 19.08 26.37 -30.78
CA MET A 217 20.13 27.37 -31.02
C MET A 217 19.46 28.56 -31.69
N ALA A 218 19.19 29.61 -30.90
CA ALA A 218 18.85 30.92 -31.47
C ALA A 218 20.04 31.32 -32.30
N SER A 219 19.78 31.44 -33.60
CA SER A 219 20.70 31.90 -34.63
C SER A 219 21.42 33.16 -34.12
N MET A 220 22.72 33.06 -34.02
CA MET A 220 23.59 34.21 -34.11
C MET A 220 23.65 34.58 -35.61
N ASP A 221 22.85 35.56 -36.01
CA ASP A 221 23.03 36.40 -37.18
C ASP A 221 23.03 37.88 -36.73
#